data_5a18cc2c47e78834c338fdef3f81543f
#
_entry.id   5a18cc2c47e78834c338fdef3f81543f
#
_cell.length_a   1.000
_cell.length_b   1.000
_cell.length_c   1.000
_cell.angle_alpha   90.00
_cell.angle_beta   90.00
_cell.angle_gamma   90.00
#
_symmetry.space_group_name_H-M   'P 1'
#
loop_
_entity.id
_entity.type
_entity.pdbx_description
1 polymer ?
#
loop_
_entity_poly.entity_id
_entity_poly.type
_entity_poly.pdbx_seq_one_letter_code
_entity_poly.pdbx_strand_id
1 'polypeptide(L)'
;MKERIYYEINEQSARSAHEMMSFRDYKEGSLTAEYKGYVDEAYDLADKVAENRPEEADRVYGIAERYSKKMAANLNDRSRIGCMCPSVMICGPANFPVRKKEKQNAASDRNYQEFKEIQKMLN
;
A
#
# COMPACT_ATOMS: atom_id res chain seq x y z
N MET A 1 8.26 -7.01 24.08
CA MET A 1 7.59 -6.50 22.85
C MET A 1 8.48 -5.44 22.22
N LYS A 2 8.82 -5.61 20.96
CA LYS A 2 9.69 -4.67 20.27
C LYS A 2 8.90 -3.50 19.70
N GLU A 3 9.52 -2.32 19.66
CA GLU A 3 8.90 -1.15 19.05
C GLU A 3 8.59 -1.40 17.57
N ARG A 4 7.38 -1.01 17.16
CA ARG A 4 6.94 -1.18 15.77
C ARG A 4 7.40 0.01 14.93
N ILE A 5 7.92 -0.29 13.74
CA ILE A 5 8.43 0.73 12.82
C ILE A 5 7.43 0.95 11.71
N TYR A 6 6.98 2.21 11.57
CA TYR A 6 6.06 2.62 10.52
C TYR A 6 6.76 3.64 9.62
N TYR A 7 6.60 3.46 8.32
CA TYR A 7 7.14 4.39 7.33
C TYR A 7 6.03 5.34 6.87
N GLU A 8 6.43 6.49 6.33
CA GLU A 8 5.48 7.53 5.96
C GLU A 8 4.63 7.14 4.75
N ILE A 9 3.32 7.43 4.86
CA ILE A 9 2.37 7.31 3.76
C ILE A 9 2.08 8.72 3.24
N ASN A 10 2.17 8.88 1.91
CA ASN A 10 1.89 10.15 1.26
C ASN A 10 0.38 10.35 1.11
N GLU A 11 -0.24 11.00 2.11
CA GLU A 11 -1.68 11.27 2.12
C GLU A 11 -2.12 12.21 1.02
N GLN A 12 -1.25 13.13 0.60
CA GLN A 12 -1.56 14.05 -0.50
C GLN A 12 -1.74 13.29 -1.81
N SER A 13 -0.84 12.34 -2.10
CA SER A 13 -0.97 11.49 -3.28
C SER A 13 -2.20 10.59 -3.20
N ALA A 14 -2.51 10.06 -2.01
CA ALA A 14 -3.69 9.22 -1.80
C ALA A 14 -4.96 10.01 -2.08
N ARG A 15 -5.03 11.25 -1.60
CA ARG A 15 -6.16 12.14 -1.86
C ARG A 15 -6.29 12.43 -3.35
N SER A 16 -5.20 12.79 -4.01
CA SER A 16 -5.21 13.11 -5.45
C SER A 16 -5.66 11.92 -6.27
N ALA A 17 -5.17 10.72 -5.95
CA ALA A 17 -5.58 9.49 -6.64
C ALA A 17 -7.08 9.23 -6.47
N HIS A 18 -7.60 9.41 -5.25
CA HIS A 18 -9.01 9.22 -4.98
C HIS A 18 -9.88 10.22 -5.77
N GLU A 19 -9.47 11.48 -5.81
CA GLU A 19 -10.20 12.52 -6.56
C GLU A 19 -10.21 12.27 -8.06
N MET A 20 -9.15 11.66 -8.60
CA MET A 20 -9.11 11.28 -10.02
C MET A 20 -9.97 10.07 -10.35
N MET A 21 -10.29 9.24 -9.36
CA MET A 21 -11.04 8.00 -9.56
C MET A 21 -12.50 8.08 -9.14
N SER A 22 -12.89 9.08 -8.36
CA SER A 22 -14.21 9.16 -7.76
C SER A 22 -14.62 10.61 -7.50
N PHE A 23 -15.93 10.87 -7.48
CA PHE A 23 -16.51 12.16 -7.08
C PHE A 23 -16.66 12.28 -5.57
N ARG A 24 -16.43 11.19 -4.83
CA ARG A 24 -16.51 11.21 -3.37
C ARG A 24 -15.26 11.83 -2.77
N ASP A 25 -15.43 12.51 -1.63
CA ASP A 25 -14.33 13.08 -0.90
C ASP A 25 -13.44 11.98 -0.32
N TYR A 26 -12.12 12.21 -0.35
CA TYR A 26 -11.17 11.32 0.30
C TYR A 26 -11.22 11.52 1.82
N LYS A 27 -11.34 10.43 2.57
CA LYS A 27 -11.25 10.48 4.01
C LYS A 27 -9.78 10.56 4.43
N GLU A 28 -9.38 11.70 4.97
CA GLU A 28 -7.98 11.94 5.37
C GLU A 28 -7.51 10.87 6.35
N GLY A 29 -6.33 10.32 6.08
CA GLY A 29 -5.74 9.29 6.93
C GLY A 29 -6.20 7.86 6.61
N SER A 30 -7.14 7.67 5.66
CA SER A 30 -7.67 6.32 5.37
C SER A 30 -6.59 5.37 4.82
N LEU A 31 -5.70 5.85 3.94
CA LEU A 31 -4.62 5.02 3.43
C LEU A 31 -3.60 4.71 4.52
N THR A 32 -3.30 5.69 5.38
CA THR A 32 -2.41 5.48 6.52
C THR A 32 -2.99 4.43 7.47
N ALA A 33 -4.30 4.46 7.70
CA ALA A 33 -4.97 3.47 8.55
C ALA A 33 -4.92 2.07 7.91
N GLU A 34 -5.12 1.97 6.61
CA GLU A 34 -4.97 0.70 5.86
C GLU A 34 -3.55 0.16 6.02
N TYR A 35 -2.56 1.00 5.82
CA TYR A 35 -1.15 0.65 5.97
C TYR A 35 -0.83 0.14 7.38
N LYS A 36 -1.27 0.87 8.39
CA LYS A 36 -1.04 0.47 9.79
C LYS A 36 -1.68 -0.88 10.10
N GLY A 37 -2.86 -1.15 9.53
CA GLY A 37 -3.51 -2.44 9.69
C GLY A 37 -2.66 -3.59 9.17
N TYR A 38 -2.07 -3.43 7.99
CA TYR A 38 -1.17 -4.43 7.43
C TYR A 38 0.09 -4.62 8.28
N VAL A 39 0.69 -3.53 8.71
CA VAL A 39 1.94 -3.58 9.50
C VAL A 39 1.67 -4.18 10.88
N ASP A 40 0.56 -3.82 11.51
CA ASP A 40 0.19 -4.38 12.82
C ASP A 40 -0.02 -5.89 12.74
N GLU A 41 -0.64 -6.38 11.65
CA GLU A 41 -0.77 -7.81 11.42
C GLU A 41 0.59 -8.50 11.36
N ALA A 42 1.54 -7.91 10.65
CA ALA A 42 2.90 -8.45 10.53
C ALA A 42 3.60 -8.49 11.90
N TYR A 43 3.49 -7.41 12.68
CA TYR A 43 4.11 -7.36 14.00
C TYR A 43 3.40 -8.26 15.01
N ASP A 44 2.09 -8.42 14.91
CA ASP A 44 1.35 -9.37 15.76
C ASP A 44 1.84 -10.80 15.52
N LEU A 45 2.07 -11.17 14.26
CA LEU A 45 2.63 -12.48 13.92
C LEU A 45 4.06 -12.62 14.46
N ALA A 46 4.87 -11.57 14.33
CA ALA A 46 6.24 -11.58 14.84
C ALA A 46 6.26 -11.72 16.36
N ASP A 47 5.38 -11.01 17.06
CA ASP A 47 5.24 -11.12 18.52
C ASP A 47 4.90 -12.56 18.94
N LYS A 48 3.97 -13.19 18.22
CA LYS A 48 3.57 -14.58 18.47
C LYS A 48 4.73 -15.55 18.30
N VAL A 49 5.48 -15.43 17.21
CA VAL A 49 6.63 -16.30 16.96
C VAL A 49 7.72 -16.06 17.99
N ALA A 50 8.00 -14.80 18.32
CA ALA A 50 9.02 -14.45 19.30
C ALA A 50 8.67 -14.96 20.71
N GLU A 51 7.38 -14.95 21.05
CA GLU A 51 6.91 -15.49 22.33
C GLU A 51 7.12 -17.00 22.43
N ASN A 52 6.79 -17.72 21.34
CA ASN A 52 6.91 -19.19 21.29
C ASN A 52 8.33 -19.65 21.00
N ARG A 53 9.12 -18.86 20.27
CA ARG A 53 10.50 -19.18 19.87
C ARG A 53 11.38 -17.93 20.03
N PRO A 54 11.83 -17.63 21.25
CA PRO A 54 12.64 -16.43 21.47
C PRO A 54 13.92 -16.35 20.63
N GLU A 55 14.46 -17.48 20.21
CA GLU A 55 15.65 -17.55 19.34
C GLU A 55 15.39 -17.01 17.94
N GLU A 56 14.12 -16.95 17.53
CA GLU A 56 13.71 -16.43 16.23
C GLU A 56 13.32 -14.94 16.28
N ALA A 57 13.33 -14.32 17.47
CA ALA A 57 12.82 -12.95 17.65
C ALA A 57 13.47 -11.94 16.70
N ASP A 58 14.80 -11.92 16.62
CA ASP A 58 15.51 -10.97 15.77
C ASP A 58 15.14 -11.16 14.29
N ARG A 59 15.01 -12.41 13.85
CA ARG A 59 14.67 -12.73 12.48
C ARG A 59 13.26 -12.26 12.13
N VAL A 60 12.27 -12.58 12.98
CA VAL A 60 10.88 -12.24 12.68
C VAL A 60 10.59 -10.75 12.77
N TYR A 61 11.24 -10.05 13.71
CA TYR A 61 11.12 -8.59 13.78
C TYR A 61 11.79 -7.90 12.60
N GLY A 62 12.93 -8.46 12.12
CA GLY A 62 13.56 -8.00 10.89
C GLY A 62 12.67 -8.15 9.67
N ILE A 63 11.94 -9.27 9.59
CA ILE A 63 10.97 -9.50 8.51
C ILE A 63 9.83 -8.48 8.60
N ALA A 64 9.29 -8.25 9.80
CA ALA A 64 8.20 -7.29 10.00
C ALA A 64 8.62 -5.87 9.60
N GLU A 65 9.85 -5.46 9.92
CA GLU A 65 10.37 -4.15 9.53
C GLU A 65 10.48 -4.03 8.01
N ARG A 66 11.03 -5.05 7.35
CA ARG A 66 11.14 -5.06 5.88
C ARG A 66 9.75 -5.06 5.23
N TYR A 67 8.81 -5.80 5.79
CA TYR A 67 7.41 -5.79 5.35
C TYR A 67 6.82 -4.38 5.44
N SER A 68 7.01 -3.72 6.58
CA SER A 68 6.54 -2.36 6.80
C SER A 68 7.07 -1.40 5.74
N LYS A 69 8.37 -1.47 5.46
CA LYS A 69 9.02 -0.62 4.47
C LYS A 69 8.50 -0.88 3.05
N LYS A 70 8.41 -2.15 2.67
CA LYS A 70 7.95 -2.53 1.33
C LYS A 70 6.48 -2.20 1.13
N MET A 71 5.66 -2.40 2.16
CA MET A 71 4.24 -2.10 2.09
C MET A 71 4.01 -0.59 1.94
N ALA A 72 4.73 0.24 2.69
CA ALA A 72 4.63 1.69 2.54
C ALA A 72 5.00 2.14 1.12
N ALA A 73 6.10 1.61 0.58
CA ALA A 73 6.53 1.92 -0.78
C ALA A 73 5.48 1.49 -1.81
N ASN A 74 4.90 0.29 -1.64
CA ASN A 74 3.87 -0.22 -2.55
C ASN A 74 2.60 0.62 -2.52
N LEU A 75 2.12 1.00 -1.34
CA LEU A 75 0.90 1.81 -1.20
C LEU A 75 1.11 3.24 -1.72
N ASN A 76 2.28 3.83 -1.48
CA ASN A 76 2.62 5.14 -2.04
C ASN A 76 2.71 5.07 -3.57
N ASP A 77 3.27 3.99 -4.11
CA ASP A 77 3.35 3.77 -5.55
C ASP A 77 1.96 3.57 -6.16
N ARG A 78 1.08 2.85 -5.46
CA ARG A 78 -0.32 2.69 -5.88
C ARG A 78 -1.02 4.04 -6.01
N SER A 79 -0.80 4.94 -5.05
CA SER A 79 -1.36 6.29 -5.10
C SER A 79 -0.80 7.08 -6.28
N ARG A 80 0.51 7.01 -6.52
CA ARG A 80 1.17 7.66 -7.66
C ARG A 80 0.57 7.17 -8.97
N ILE A 81 0.38 5.87 -9.11
CA ILE A 81 -0.24 5.26 -10.29
C ILE A 81 -1.67 5.77 -10.46
N GLY A 82 -2.42 5.86 -9.37
CA GLY A 82 -3.79 6.39 -9.38
C GLY A 82 -3.90 7.82 -9.89
N CYS A 83 -2.81 8.58 -9.81
CA CYS A 83 -2.77 9.97 -10.30
C CYS A 83 -2.40 10.08 -11.79
N MET A 84 -2.07 8.98 -12.46
CA MET A 84 -1.61 9.01 -13.86
C MET A 84 -2.71 9.37 -14.84
N CYS A 85 -3.95 8.98 -14.56
CA CYS A 85 -5.06 9.16 -15.47
C CYS A 85 -6.38 9.19 -14.69
N PRO A 86 -7.26 10.18 -14.91
CA PRO A 86 -8.56 10.20 -14.28
C PRO A 86 -9.44 9.09 -14.84
N SER A 87 -10.48 8.69 -14.09
CA SER A 87 -11.46 7.72 -14.57
C SER A 87 -12.33 8.32 -15.68
N VAL A 88 -12.97 7.46 -16.46
CA VAL A 88 -13.88 7.90 -17.51
C VAL A 88 -15.06 8.70 -16.92
N MET A 89 -15.46 8.41 -15.69
CA MET A 89 -16.53 9.14 -14.99
C MET A 89 -16.15 10.59 -14.72
N ILE A 90 -14.87 10.86 -14.49
CA ILE A 90 -14.37 12.22 -14.23
C ILE A 90 -14.09 12.96 -15.53
N CYS A 91 -13.43 12.28 -16.48
CA CYS A 91 -12.93 12.88 -17.72
C CYS A 91 -13.99 12.97 -18.81
N GLY A 92 -14.94 12.04 -18.83
CA GLY A 92 -15.93 11.90 -19.89
C GLY A 92 -15.42 11.05 -21.05
N PRO A 93 -16.29 10.27 -21.71
CA PRO A 93 -15.85 9.32 -22.73
C PRO A 93 -15.26 9.98 -23.99
N ALA A 94 -15.70 11.18 -24.35
CA ALA A 94 -15.24 11.85 -25.57
C ALA A 94 -13.77 12.32 -25.47
N ASN A 95 -13.31 12.61 -24.26
CA ASN A 95 -11.96 13.13 -24.00
C ASN A 95 -11.08 12.17 -23.23
N PHE A 96 -11.47 10.90 -23.13
CA PHE A 96 -10.78 9.94 -22.31
C PHE A 96 -9.44 9.55 -22.93
N PRO A 97 -8.31 9.70 -22.19
CA PRO A 97 -6.96 9.41 -22.73
C PRO A 97 -6.66 7.90 -22.66
N VAL A 98 -7.07 7.15 -23.68
CA VAL A 98 -6.98 5.68 -23.72
C VAL A 98 -5.55 5.18 -23.49
N ARG A 99 -4.55 5.77 -24.16
CA ARG A 99 -3.14 5.33 -24.01
C ARG A 99 -2.62 5.51 -22.60
N LYS A 100 -2.95 6.63 -21.95
CA LYS A 100 -2.58 6.86 -20.54
C LYS A 100 -3.24 5.83 -19.66
N LYS A 101 -4.50 5.49 -19.94
CA LYS A 101 -5.24 4.50 -19.15
C LYS A 101 -4.63 3.10 -19.30
N GLU A 102 -4.20 2.74 -20.49
CA GLU A 102 -3.53 1.47 -20.73
C GLU A 102 -2.23 1.37 -19.93
N LYS A 103 -1.42 2.44 -19.92
CA LYS A 103 -0.20 2.50 -19.12
C LYS A 103 -0.50 2.42 -17.62
N GLN A 104 -1.53 3.12 -17.17
CA GLN A 104 -1.97 3.07 -15.78
C GLN A 104 -2.40 1.66 -15.38
N ASN A 105 -3.18 0.99 -16.23
CA ASN A 105 -3.65 -0.37 -15.97
C ASN A 105 -2.47 -1.35 -15.87
N ALA A 106 -1.50 -1.23 -16.77
CA ALA A 106 -0.31 -2.07 -16.73
C ALA A 106 0.50 -1.83 -15.46
N ALA A 107 0.66 -0.57 -15.05
CA ALA A 107 1.35 -0.21 -13.82
C ALA A 107 0.59 -0.72 -12.58
N SER A 108 -0.74 -0.62 -12.59
CA SER A 108 -1.59 -1.13 -11.51
C SER A 108 -1.46 -2.64 -11.37
N ASP A 109 -1.42 -3.37 -12.49
CA ASP A 109 -1.26 -4.82 -12.46
C ASP A 109 0.08 -5.21 -11.84
N ARG A 110 1.16 -4.52 -12.22
CA ARG A 110 2.49 -4.77 -11.62
C ARG A 110 2.49 -4.45 -10.13
N ASN A 111 1.88 -3.35 -9.73
CA ASN A 111 1.77 -2.95 -8.33
C ASN A 111 1.00 -4.00 -7.52
N TYR A 112 -0.08 -4.52 -8.07
CA TYR A 112 -0.88 -5.55 -7.39
C TYR A 112 -0.11 -6.85 -7.24
N GLN A 113 0.66 -7.26 -8.27
CA GLN A 113 1.50 -8.45 -8.17
C GLN A 113 2.56 -8.28 -7.09
N GLU A 114 3.19 -7.11 -7.03
CA GLU A 114 4.15 -6.78 -5.99
C GLU A 114 3.50 -6.81 -4.60
N PHE A 115 2.30 -6.26 -4.47
CA PHE A 115 1.53 -6.29 -3.22
C PHE A 115 1.33 -7.73 -2.74
N LYS A 116 0.94 -8.63 -3.65
CA LYS A 116 0.77 -10.05 -3.30
C LYS A 116 2.09 -10.70 -2.87
N GLU A 117 3.19 -10.35 -3.54
CA GLU A 117 4.51 -10.87 -3.15
C GLU A 117 4.92 -10.39 -1.76
N ILE A 118 4.64 -9.12 -1.44
CA ILE A 118 4.91 -8.57 -0.11
C ILE A 118 4.10 -9.33 0.95
N GLN A 119 2.83 -9.59 0.69
CA GLN A 119 1.97 -10.33 1.63
C GLN A 119 2.48 -11.74 1.88
N LYS A 120 3.12 -12.38 0.92
CA LYS A 120 3.69 -13.72 1.08
C LYS A 120 4.83 -13.75 2.11
N MET A 121 5.43 -12.61 2.43
CA MET A 121 6.48 -12.55 3.44
C MET A 121 6.01 -13.00 4.82
N LEU A 122 4.69 -12.94 5.06
CA LEU A 122 4.10 -13.33 6.35
C LEU A 122 3.79 -14.82 6.47
N ASN A 123 3.97 -15.58 5.41
CA ASN A 123 3.70 -17.03 5.41
C ASN A 123 4.91 -17.85 5.85
#